data_3114bed9e82decd9b48baf4921352901
#
_entry.id   3114bed9e82decd9b48baf4921352901
#
_cell.length_a   1.000
_cell.length_b   1.000
_cell.length_c   1.000
_cell.angle_alpha   90.00
_cell.angle_beta   90.00
_cell.angle_gamma   90.00
#
_symmetry.space_group_name_H-M   'P 1'
#
loop_
_entity.id
_entity.type
_entity.pdbx_description
1 polymer ?
#
loop_
_entity_poly.entity_id
_entity_poly.type
_entity_poly.pdbx_seq_one_letter_code
_entity_poly.pdbx_strand_id
1 'polypeptide(L)'
;MTKEQIFEIINGMQAPVMSVATVENGQPHVRGILLYKADENGIIFHTGAFKDLYKQLIAVPRSEVCFNAGKYQIRVEGKFELVDDVNLKREIINHPSRKFLQGWIAEQGEQAVIDFIQVFRMQHGKAHVWTFEDNFKAKEYVTL
;
A
#
# COMPACT_ATOMS: atom_id res chain seq x y z
N MET A 1 0.12 -18.98 9.77
CA MET A 1 -0.15 -18.54 8.38
C MET A 1 1.17 -18.18 7.72
N THR A 2 1.38 -18.61 6.49
CA THR A 2 2.61 -18.31 5.74
C THR A 2 2.51 -16.96 5.03
N LYS A 3 3.64 -16.45 4.58
CA LYS A 3 3.73 -15.24 3.76
C LYS A 3 2.87 -15.35 2.49
N GLU A 4 2.92 -16.49 1.83
CA GLU A 4 2.16 -16.75 0.60
C GLU A 4 0.65 -16.72 0.86
N GLN A 5 0.20 -17.30 1.96
CA GLN A 5 -1.21 -17.25 2.37
C GLN A 5 -1.66 -15.82 2.66
N ILE A 6 -0.81 -15.01 3.28
CA ILE A 6 -1.10 -13.59 3.54
C ILE A 6 -1.27 -12.84 2.21
N PHE A 7 -0.36 -13.02 1.27
CA PHE A 7 -0.47 -12.38 -0.06
C PHE A 7 -1.72 -12.84 -0.82
N GLU A 8 -2.05 -14.14 -0.75
CA GLU A 8 -3.26 -14.68 -1.37
C GLU A 8 -4.53 -14.02 -0.81
N ILE A 9 -4.61 -13.85 0.50
CA ILE A 9 -5.75 -13.20 1.14
C ILE A 9 -5.84 -11.72 0.71
N ILE A 10 -4.74 -10.99 0.74
CA ILE A 10 -4.72 -9.57 0.38
C ILE A 10 -5.11 -9.39 -1.10
N ASN A 11 -4.51 -10.15 -1.99
CA ASN A 11 -4.77 -10.03 -3.43
C ASN A 11 -6.15 -10.59 -3.83
N GLY A 12 -6.76 -11.42 -2.99
CA GLY A 12 -8.12 -11.93 -3.18
C GLY A 12 -9.23 -10.92 -2.82
N MET A 13 -8.90 -9.78 -2.24
CA MET A 13 -9.87 -8.74 -1.94
C MET A 13 -10.37 -8.10 -3.22
N GLN A 14 -11.70 -7.95 -3.38
CA GLN A 14 -12.30 -7.35 -4.59
C GLN A 14 -11.90 -5.89 -4.80
N ALA A 15 -11.83 -5.12 -3.71
CA ALA A 15 -11.37 -3.75 -3.71
C ALA A 15 -10.35 -3.61 -2.57
N PRO A 16 -9.07 -3.90 -2.83
CA PRO A 16 -8.06 -4.00 -1.78
C PRO A 16 -7.66 -2.62 -1.24
N VAL A 17 -8.56 -2.01 -0.49
CA VAL A 17 -8.28 -0.78 0.25
C VAL A 17 -7.58 -1.12 1.54
N MET A 18 -6.41 -0.54 1.74
CA MET A 18 -5.68 -0.60 3.00
C MET A 18 -5.74 0.73 3.73
N SER A 19 -5.81 0.68 5.05
CA SER A 19 -5.58 1.87 5.88
C SER A 19 -4.07 2.07 6.02
N VAL A 20 -3.58 3.26 5.69
CA VAL A 20 -2.15 3.61 5.78
C VAL A 20 -1.97 4.63 6.88
N ALA A 21 -1.21 4.28 7.91
CA ALA A 21 -0.85 5.17 9.00
C ALA A 21 0.50 5.84 8.75
N THR A 22 0.55 7.14 9.02
CA THR A 22 1.77 7.96 8.96
C THR A 22 1.86 8.86 10.18
N VAL A 23 3.01 9.48 10.40
CA VAL A 23 3.24 10.41 11.51
C VAL A 23 3.81 11.71 10.98
N GLU A 24 3.26 12.83 11.46
CA GLU A 24 3.78 14.17 11.21
C GLU A 24 3.79 14.97 12.51
N ASN A 25 4.96 15.45 12.90
CA ASN A 25 5.14 16.19 14.16
C ASN A 25 4.57 15.46 15.40
N GLY A 26 4.75 14.14 15.44
CA GLY A 26 4.22 13.28 16.51
C GLY A 26 2.73 12.98 16.41
N GLN A 27 2.00 13.57 15.47
CA GLN A 27 0.59 13.30 15.24
C GLN A 27 0.42 12.16 14.25
N PRO A 28 -0.25 11.05 14.63
CA PRO A 28 -0.61 9.99 13.69
C PRO A 28 -1.73 10.45 12.76
N HIS A 29 -1.62 10.04 11.50
CA HIS A 29 -2.64 10.23 10.47
C HIS A 29 -2.95 8.89 9.83
N VAL A 30 -4.20 8.68 9.43
CA VAL A 30 -4.63 7.46 8.74
C VAL A 30 -5.56 7.80 7.58
N ARG A 31 -5.44 7.08 6.46
CA ARG A 31 -6.33 7.21 5.30
C ARG A 31 -6.43 5.87 4.57
N GLY A 32 -7.52 5.70 3.83
CA GLY A 32 -7.69 4.56 2.94
C GLY A 32 -6.96 4.78 1.62
N ILE A 33 -6.19 3.79 1.19
CA ILE A 33 -5.45 3.79 -0.07
C ILE A 33 -5.72 2.48 -0.80
N LEU A 34 -5.96 2.56 -2.09
CA LEU A 34 -6.11 1.38 -2.93
C LEU A 34 -4.75 0.74 -3.18
N LEU A 35 -4.60 -0.51 -2.74
CA LEU A 35 -3.41 -1.29 -3.02
C LEU A 35 -3.25 -1.49 -4.53
N TYR A 36 -2.03 -1.39 -5.04
CA TYR A 36 -1.72 -1.82 -6.39
C TYR A 36 -1.39 -3.31 -6.41
N LYS A 37 -0.43 -3.75 -5.57
CA LYS A 37 0.08 -5.12 -5.59
C LYS A 37 0.73 -5.47 -4.25
N ALA A 38 0.59 -6.72 -3.83
CA ALA A 38 1.32 -7.28 -2.70
C ALA A 38 1.88 -8.65 -3.10
N ASP A 39 3.20 -8.74 -3.20
CA ASP A 39 3.93 -9.97 -3.54
C ASP A 39 5.34 -9.94 -2.93
N GLU A 40 6.21 -10.83 -3.39
CA GLU A 40 7.60 -10.90 -2.93
C GLU A 40 8.40 -9.61 -3.16
N ASN A 41 7.93 -8.72 -4.01
CA ASN A 41 8.53 -7.39 -4.22
C ASN A 41 8.04 -6.34 -3.22
N GLY A 42 7.09 -6.71 -2.38
CA GLY A 42 6.53 -5.88 -1.32
C GLY A 42 5.10 -5.43 -1.53
N ILE A 43 4.66 -4.55 -0.65
CA ILE A 43 3.36 -3.89 -0.72
C ILE A 43 3.55 -2.59 -1.51
N ILE A 44 2.88 -2.47 -2.65
CA ILE A 44 3.07 -1.36 -3.59
C ILE A 44 1.77 -0.57 -3.74
N PHE A 45 1.86 0.73 -3.64
CA PHE A 45 0.77 1.66 -3.94
C PHE A 45 1.31 2.94 -4.59
N HIS A 46 0.42 3.78 -5.08
CA HIS A 46 0.78 5.09 -5.61
C HIS A 46 -0.11 6.19 -5.03
N THR A 47 0.43 7.40 -5.02
CA THR A 47 -0.24 8.63 -4.62
C THR A 47 0.25 9.79 -5.50
N GLY A 48 -0.22 11.00 -5.23
CA GLY A 48 0.28 12.20 -5.91
C GLY A 48 1.31 12.95 -5.08
N ALA A 49 2.29 13.58 -5.72
CA ALA A 49 3.33 14.36 -5.05
C ALA A 49 2.80 15.55 -4.22
N PHE A 50 1.60 16.03 -4.55
CA PHE A 50 0.94 17.12 -3.83
C PHE A 50 0.19 16.67 -2.56
N LYS A 51 0.03 15.35 -2.36
CA LYS A 51 -0.69 14.79 -1.21
C LYS A 51 0.15 14.81 0.07
N ASP A 52 -0.53 15.00 1.21
CA ASP A 52 0.11 14.91 2.52
C ASP A 52 0.76 13.55 2.75
N LEU A 53 0.13 12.47 2.29
CA LEU A 53 0.68 11.12 2.37
C LEU A 53 2.10 11.03 1.78
N TYR A 54 2.32 11.59 0.59
CA TYR A 54 3.65 11.64 -0.03
C TYR A 54 4.64 12.38 0.86
N LYS A 55 4.29 13.59 1.29
CA LYS A 55 5.16 14.43 2.13
C LYS A 55 5.49 13.76 3.45
N GLN A 56 4.50 13.15 4.09
CA GLN A 56 4.66 12.46 5.37
C GLN A 56 5.58 11.24 5.25
N LEU A 57 5.43 10.42 4.22
CA LEU A 57 6.29 9.25 4.00
C LEU A 57 7.71 9.60 3.59
N ILE A 58 7.91 10.71 2.86
CA ILE A 58 9.26 11.20 2.55
C ILE A 58 9.97 11.66 3.84
N ALA A 59 9.26 12.36 4.72
CA ALA A 59 9.83 12.84 5.98
C ALA A 59 10.02 11.72 7.01
N VAL A 60 9.02 10.84 7.17
CA VAL A 60 9.03 9.72 8.11
C VAL A 60 8.52 8.47 7.39
N PRO A 61 9.42 7.61 6.89
CA PRO A 61 9.04 6.46 6.06
C PRO A 61 8.40 5.30 6.84
N ARG A 62 8.49 5.30 8.17
CA ARG A 62 7.84 4.28 9.00
C ARG A 62 6.32 4.40 8.90
N SER A 63 5.68 3.25 8.70
CA SER A 63 4.24 3.15 8.52
C SER A 63 3.73 1.81 9.03
N GLU A 64 2.47 1.77 9.35
CA GLU A 64 1.71 0.53 9.47
C GLU A 64 0.54 0.57 8.51
N VAL A 65 0.31 -0.52 7.80
CA VAL A 65 -0.85 -0.68 6.94
C VAL A 65 -1.77 -1.75 7.50
N CYS A 66 -3.06 -1.59 7.28
CA CYS A 66 -4.08 -2.51 7.77
C CYS A 66 -5.04 -2.90 6.65
N PHE A 67 -5.17 -4.20 6.41
CA PHE A 67 -6.14 -4.80 5.50
C PHE A 67 -7.22 -5.49 6.31
N ASN A 68 -8.49 -5.20 6.01
CA ASN A 68 -9.64 -5.92 6.55
C ASN A 68 -10.19 -6.86 5.47
N ALA A 69 -9.83 -8.14 5.56
CA ALA A 69 -10.14 -9.16 4.58
C ALA A 69 -11.02 -10.26 5.20
N GLY A 70 -12.33 -10.07 5.15
CA GLY A 70 -13.29 -10.98 5.76
C GLY A 70 -13.10 -11.07 7.28
N LYS A 71 -12.79 -12.27 7.78
CA LYS A 71 -12.51 -12.46 9.22
C LYS A 71 -11.11 -12.05 9.66
N TYR A 72 -10.23 -11.76 8.69
CA TYR A 72 -8.83 -11.41 8.97
C TYR A 72 -8.63 -9.92 9.01
N GLN A 73 -7.90 -9.45 10.00
CA GLN A 73 -7.27 -8.13 9.98
C GLN A 73 -5.76 -8.34 9.87
N ILE A 74 -5.21 -7.95 8.74
CA ILE A 74 -3.77 -8.10 8.46
C ILE A 74 -3.12 -6.74 8.63
N ARG A 75 -2.24 -6.61 9.62
CA ARG A 75 -1.46 -5.40 9.87
C ARG A 75 -0.02 -5.66 9.52
N VAL A 76 0.58 -4.74 8.77
CA VAL A 76 1.97 -4.85 8.33
C VAL A 76 2.72 -3.58 8.70
N GLU A 77 3.68 -3.70 9.60
CA GLU A 77 4.57 -2.59 9.98
C GLU A 77 5.87 -2.64 9.18
N GLY A 78 6.39 -1.48 8.83
CA GLY A 78 7.65 -1.40 8.08
C GLY A 78 7.96 0.02 7.64
N LYS A 79 8.79 0.13 6.59
CA LYS A 79 9.16 1.39 5.97
C LYS A 79 8.76 1.39 4.50
N PHE A 80 8.13 2.47 4.06
CA PHE A 80 7.93 2.70 2.65
C PHE A 80 9.16 3.39 2.05
N GLU A 81 9.57 2.93 0.89
CA GLU A 81 10.56 3.60 0.05
C GLU A 81 9.91 4.11 -1.24
N LEU A 82 10.35 5.26 -1.69
CA LEU A 82 9.94 5.80 -2.98
C LEU A 82 10.61 4.99 -4.09
N VAL A 83 9.81 4.54 -5.05
CA VAL A 83 10.30 3.79 -6.22
C VAL A 83 10.25 4.71 -7.44
N ASP A 84 11.41 5.25 -7.81
CA ASP A 84 11.54 6.09 -9.00
C ASP A 84 11.85 5.22 -10.23
N ASP A 85 10.80 4.60 -10.77
CA ASP A 85 10.87 3.70 -11.93
C ASP A 85 9.78 4.07 -12.92
N VAL A 86 10.16 4.69 -14.02
CA VAL A 86 9.24 5.11 -15.10
C VAL A 86 8.51 3.91 -15.71
N ASN A 87 9.17 2.76 -15.84
CA ASN A 87 8.54 1.56 -16.41
C ASN A 87 7.44 1.03 -15.49
N LEU A 88 7.69 1.03 -14.18
CA LEU A 88 6.67 0.65 -13.19
C LEU A 88 5.50 1.63 -13.19
N LYS A 89 5.76 2.93 -13.24
CA LYS A 89 4.71 3.95 -13.35
C LYS A 89 3.85 3.74 -14.59
N ARG A 90 4.47 3.45 -15.74
CA ARG A 90 3.77 3.18 -16.99
C ARG A 90 2.93 1.90 -16.91
N GLU A 91 3.45 0.85 -16.30
CA GLU A 91 2.70 -0.38 -16.02
C GLU A 91 1.45 -0.07 -15.17
N ILE A 92 1.61 0.70 -14.09
CA ILE A 92 0.53 1.05 -13.16
C ILE A 92 -0.58 1.82 -13.88
N ILE A 93 -0.26 2.90 -14.57
CA ILE A 93 -1.28 3.76 -15.20
C ILE A 93 -2.04 3.08 -16.33
N ASN A 94 -1.47 2.03 -16.92
CA ASN A 94 -2.11 1.23 -17.97
C ASN A 94 -2.72 -0.07 -17.45
N HIS A 95 -2.63 -0.34 -16.14
CA HIS A 95 -3.17 -1.56 -15.57
C HIS A 95 -4.71 -1.52 -15.52
N PRO A 96 -5.40 -2.64 -15.81
CA PRO A 96 -6.87 -2.70 -15.76
C PRO A 96 -7.49 -2.23 -14.44
N SER A 97 -6.81 -2.43 -13.32
CA SER A 97 -7.25 -1.97 -12.00
C SER A 97 -7.18 -0.45 -11.81
N ARG A 98 -6.58 0.26 -12.75
CA ARG A 98 -6.33 1.71 -12.72
C ARG A 98 -7.08 2.47 -13.81
N LYS A 99 -8.23 1.95 -14.24
CA LYS A 99 -9.08 2.61 -15.26
C LYS A 99 -9.50 4.02 -14.87
N PHE A 100 -9.60 4.31 -13.58
CA PHE A 100 -9.91 5.66 -13.09
C PHE A 100 -8.86 6.71 -13.45
N LEU A 101 -7.63 6.31 -13.80
CA LEU A 101 -6.58 7.21 -14.28
C LEU A 101 -6.74 7.56 -15.76
N GLN A 102 -7.51 6.81 -16.53
CA GLN A 102 -7.62 7.01 -17.98
C GLN A 102 -8.26 8.35 -18.36
N GLY A 103 -9.17 8.87 -17.52
CA GLY A 103 -9.74 10.21 -17.72
C GLY A 103 -8.67 11.30 -17.65
N TRP A 104 -7.75 11.20 -16.70
CA TRP A 104 -6.64 12.15 -16.58
C TRP A 104 -5.62 12.00 -17.68
N ILE A 105 -5.34 10.77 -18.10
CA ILE A 105 -4.45 10.51 -19.25
C ILE A 105 -5.03 11.13 -20.54
N ALA A 106 -6.32 10.96 -20.78
CA ALA A 106 -6.99 11.53 -21.93
C ALA A 106 -7.00 13.07 -21.91
N GLU A 107 -7.15 13.67 -20.72
CA GLU A 107 -7.21 15.12 -20.55
C GLU A 107 -5.84 15.78 -20.56
N GLN A 108 -4.84 15.20 -19.87
CA GLN A 108 -3.55 15.82 -19.61
C GLN A 108 -2.37 15.13 -20.29
N GLY A 109 -2.57 13.93 -20.84
CA GLY A 109 -1.54 13.11 -21.45
C GLY A 109 -0.86 12.15 -20.46
N GLU A 110 -0.31 11.05 -20.99
CA GLU A 110 0.35 10.01 -20.20
C GLU A 110 1.53 10.55 -19.40
N GLN A 111 2.38 11.38 -20.04
CA GLN A 111 3.58 11.92 -19.39
C GLN A 111 3.24 12.78 -18.16
N ALA A 112 2.19 13.59 -18.24
CA ALA A 112 1.76 14.42 -17.11
C ALA A 112 1.34 13.56 -15.93
N VAL A 113 0.64 12.43 -16.17
CA VAL A 113 0.22 11.50 -15.13
C VAL A 113 1.43 10.77 -14.55
N ILE A 114 2.38 10.33 -15.38
CA ILE A 114 3.65 9.73 -14.92
C ILE A 114 4.42 10.70 -14.02
N ASP A 115 4.46 11.97 -14.37
CA ASP A 115 5.24 12.98 -13.64
C ASP A 115 4.64 13.25 -12.25
N PHE A 116 3.32 13.16 -12.08
CA PHE A 116 2.72 13.47 -10.79
C PHE A 116 2.49 12.27 -9.88
N ILE A 117 2.36 11.05 -10.40
CA ILE A 117 2.22 9.88 -9.54
C ILE A 117 3.53 9.53 -8.85
N GLN A 118 3.43 9.14 -7.59
CA GLN A 118 4.56 8.71 -6.78
C GLN A 118 4.28 7.30 -6.27
N VAL A 119 5.21 6.38 -6.50
CA VAL A 119 5.07 4.98 -6.15
C VAL A 119 5.87 4.68 -4.89
N PHE A 120 5.24 4.03 -3.94
CA PHE A 120 5.87 3.56 -2.71
C PHE A 120 5.83 2.04 -2.62
N ARG A 121 6.86 1.49 -1.99
CA ARG A 121 7.00 0.06 -1.75
C ARG A 121 7.45 -0.20 -0.32
N MET A 122 6.80 -1.13 0.37
CA MET A 122 7.26 -1.67 1.65
C MET A 122 7.74 -3.10 1.42
N GLN A 123 9.05 -3.32 1.50
CA GLN A 123 9.66 -4.65 1.49
C GLN A 123 9.95 -5.12 2.92
N HIS A 124 9.90 -6.44 3.13
CA HIS A 124 10.23 -7.07 4.41
C HIS A 124 9.42 -6.54 5.59
N GLY A 125 8.18 -6.15 5.34
CA GLY A 125 7.26 -5.74 6.38
C GLY A 125 6.94 -6.89 7.33
N LYS A 126 6.74 -6.58 8.61
CA LYS A 126 6.34 -7.57 9.62
C LYS A 126 4.82 -7.60 9.70
N ALA A 127 4.24 -8.67 9.22
CA ALA A 127 2.80 -8.89 9.23
C ALA A 127 2.34 -9.59 10.50
N HIS A 128 1.26 -9.09 11.09
CA HIS A 128 0.50 -9.73 12.14
C HIS A 128 -0.94 -9.96 11.65
N VAL A 129 -1.40 -11.20 11.71
CA VAL A 129 -2.77 -11.55 11.33
C VAL A 129 -3.60 -11.71 12.59
N TRP A 130 -4.62 -10.88 12.72
CA TRP A 130 -5.56 -10.93 13.82
C TRP A 130 -6.89 -11.52 13.35
N THR A 131 -7.50 -12.36 14.18
CA THR A 131 -8.89 -12.81 14.08
C THR A 131 -9.57 -12.65 15.43
N PHE A 132 -10.90 -12.66 15.44
CA PHE A 132 -11.63 -12.59 16.71
C PHE A 132 -11.31 -13.77 17.64
N GLU A 133 -11.16 -14.97 17.07
CA GLU A 133 -10.85 -16.18 17.81
C GLU A 133 -9.47 -16.13 18.48
N ASP A 134 -8.55 -15.38 17.89
CA ASP A 134 -7.17 -15.27 18.36
C ASP A 134 -6.91 -14.01 19.20
N ASN A 135 -7.97 -13.30 19.58
CA ASN A 135 -7.87 -11.98 20.23
C ASN A 135 -7.01 -11.98 21.51
N PHE A 136 -6.98 -13.08 22.24
CA PHE A 136 -6.21 -13.20 23.49
C PHE A 136 -4.91 -13.98 23.35
N LYS A 137 -4.56 -14.43 22.14
CA LYS A 137 -3.30 -15.12 21.89
C LYS A 137 -2.14 -14.11 21.77
N ALA A 138 -0.94 -14.59 22.05
CA ALA A 138 0.26 -13.81 21.80
C ALA A 138 0.38 -13.48 20.30
N LYS A 139 0.87 -12.27 20.01
CA LYS A 139 1.07 -11.86 18.62
C LYS A 139 2.23 -12.63 18.00
N GLU A 140 1.96 -13.17 16.85
CA GLU A 140 2.98 -13.76 15.97
C GLU A 140 3.19 -12.86 14.76
N TYR A 141 4.44 -12.79 14.30
CA TYR A 141 4.80 -11.97 13.16
C TYR A 141 5.40 -12.82 12.05
N VAL A 142 5.02 -12.49 10.82
CA VAL A 142 5.56 -13.09 9.59
C VAL A 142 6.23 -12.00 8.79
N THR A 143 7.50 -12.20 8.40
CA THR A 143 8.18 -11.28 7.49
C THR A 143 7.73 -11.55 6.06
N LEU A 144 7.22 -10.51 5.41
CA LEU A 144 6.73 -10.56 4.02
C LEU A 144 7.86 -10.33 3.01
#